data_e42228b48117422e541d4199bc20ef97
#
_entry.id   e42228b48117422e541d4199bc20ef97
#
_cell.length_a   1.000
_cell.length_b   1.000
_cell.length_c   1.000
_cell.angle_alpha   90.00
_cell.angle_beta   90.00
_cell.angle_gamma   90.00
#
_symmetry.space_group_name_H-M   'P 1'
#
loop_
_entity.id
_entity.type
_entity.pdbx_description
1 polymer ?
#
loop_
_entity_poly.entity_id
_entity_poly.type
_entity_poly.pdbx_seq_one_letter_code
_entity_poly.pdbx_strand_id
1 'polypeptide(L)'
;SKWVHKAATVEELFKECDYITIHVPATPDTKNMINKKSLAMMKDGVRILNFARDTLVNTEDIIKALKSGKVARYITDFGSKELVETENTVVLPHLGASTPESEDNCAIMAVEEIVDFVVGVHVGRVYTRGDYSGND
;
A
#
# COMPACT_ATOMS: atom_id res chain seq x y z
N SER A 1 -17.24 -7.52 -13.28
CA SER A 1 -17.57 -6.21 -13.88
C SER A 1 -17.00 -6.13 -15.29
N LYS A 2 -17.71 -5.49 -16.23
CA LYS A 2 -17.27 -5.35 -17.64
C LYS A 2 -15.94 -4.58 -17.77
N TRP A 3 -15.57 -3.83 -16.74
CA TRP A 3 -14.43 -2.91 -16.74
C TRP A 3 -13.29 -3.32 -15.78
N VAL A 4 -13.48 -4.41 -15.04
CA VAL A 4 -12.50 -4.89 -14.08
C VAL A 4 -12.14 -6.33 -14.41
N HIS A 5 -10.86 -6.56 -14.65
CA HIS A 5 -10.28 -7.89 -14.83
C HIS A 5 -9.61 -8.32 -13.54
N LYS A 6 -9.92 -9.52 -13.07
CA LYS A 6 -9.22 -10.13 -11.93
C LYS A 6 -8.09 -10.99 -12.47
N ALA A 7 -6.86 -10.60 -12.22
CA ALA A 7 -5.71 -11.41 -12.55
C ALA A 7 -5.66 -12.68 -11.69
N ALA A 8 -5.16 -13.76 -12.24
CA ALA A 8 -5.03 -15.03 -11.54
C ALA A 8 -3.85 -15.03 -10.56
N THR A 9 -2.79 -14.28 -10.87
CA THR A 9 -1.58 -14.18 -10.06
C THR A 9 -1.04 -12.75 -10.03
N VAL A 10 -0.19 -12.45 -9.06
CA VAL A 10 0.52 -11.15 -8.97
C VAL A 10 1.50 -10.98 -10.13
N GLU A 11 2.12 -12.07 -10.58
CA GLU A 11 3.05 -12.05 -11.71
C GLU A 11 2.37 -11.65 -13.03
N GLU A 12 1.09 -12.00 -13.20
CA GLU A 12 0.29 -11.54 -14.34
C GLU A 12 0.13 -10.02 -14.29
N LEU A 13 -0.20 -9.46 -13.12
CA LEU A 13 -0.28 -8.00 -12.93
C LEU A 13 1.07 -7.32 -13.25
N PHE A 14 2.17 -7.88 -12.77
CA PHE A 14 3.49 -7.32 -13.05
C PHE A 14 3.81 -7.26 -14.54
N LYS A 15 3.43 -8.27 -15.31
CA LYS A 15 3.70 -8.34 -16.74
C LYS A 15 2.81 -7.43 -17.58
N GLU A 16 1.58 -7.21 -17.15
CA GLU A 16 0.56 -6.56 -17.99
C GLU A 16 0.33 -5.09 -17.66
N CYS A 17 0.62 -4.66 -16.42
CA CYS A 17 0.27 -3.32 -15.99
C CYS A 17 1.34 -2.27 -16.32
N ASP A 18 0.91 -1.09 -16.76
CA ASP A 18 1.74 0.10 -16.94
C ASP A 18 1.80 0.94 -15.66
N TYR A 19 0.78 0.80 -14.79
CA TYR A 19 0.68 1.42 -13.48
C TYR A 19 0.36 0.35 -12.45
N ILE A 20 1.10 0.34 -11.35
CA ILE A 20 0.90 -0.59 -10.23
C ILE A 20 0.73 0.23 -8.95
N THR A 21 -0.36 0.02 -8.25
CA THR A 21 -0.59 0.58 -6.92
C THR A 21 -0.71 -0.53 -5.89
N ILE A 22 -0.07 -0.36 -4.74
CA ILE A 22 0.09 -1.40 -3.73
C ILE A 22 -0.84 -1.11 -2.56
N HIS A 23 -1.70 -2.10 -2.21
CA HIS A 23 -2.70 -1.98 -1.16
C HIS A 23 -2.76 -3.24 -0.26
N VAL A 24 -1.64 -3.95 -0.11
CA VAL A 24 -1.55 -5.14 0.73
C VAL A 24 -0.95 -4.81 2.11
N PRO A 25 -1.28 -5.56 3.16
CA PRO A 25 -0.67 -5.40 4.46
C PRO A 25 0.81 -5.83 4.45
N ALA A 26 1.59 -5.30 5.39
CA ALA A 26 2.96 -5.76 5.62
C ALA A 26 2.94 -7.07 6.41
N THR A 27 3.32 -8.15 5.77
CA THR A 27 3.47 -9.48 6.34
C THR A 27 4.84 -10.06 5.96
N PRO A 28 5.29 -11.16 6.59
CA PRO A 28 6.52 -11.82 6.14
C PRO A 28 6.51 -12.17 4.65
N ASP A 29 5.35 -12.56 4.10
CA ASP A 29 5.20 -12.95 2.69
C ASP A 29 5.18 -11.77 1.72
N THR A 30 4.72 -10.61 2.17
CA THR A 30 4.66 -9.39 1.34
C THR A 30 5.88 -8.49 1.49
N LYS A 31 6.75 -8.77 2.46
CA LYS A 31 7.98 -8.02 2.65
C LYS A 31 8.85 -8.06 1.41
N ASN A 32 9.25 -6.89 0.93
CA ASN A 32 10.04 -6.74 -0.29
C ASN A 32 9.40 -7.43 -1.51
N MET A 33 8.06 -7.43 -1.62
CA MET A 33 7.38 -7.99 -2.78
C MET A 33 7.77 -7.26 -4.07
N ILE A 34 8.08 -5.98 -3.97
CA ILE A 34 8.70 -5.22 -5.06
C ILE A 34 10.22 -5.25 -4.83
N ASN A 35 10.90 -6.04 -5.63
CA ASN A 35 12.33 -6.28 -5.58
C ASN A 35 12.89 -6.50 -7.00
N LYS A 36 14.19 -6.76 -7.12
CA LYS A 36 14.86 -6.99 -8.40
C LYS A 36 14.15 -8.04 -9.28
N LYS A 37 13.63 -9.13 -8.70
CA LYS A 37 12.96 -10.19 -9.46
C LYS A 37 11.60 -9.74 -9.98
N SER A 38 10.77 -9.16 -9.13
CA SER A 38 9.45 -8.66 -9.52
C SER A 38 9.57 -7.49 -10.52
N LEU A 39 10.50 -6.57 -10.30
CA LEU A 39 10.79 -5.47 -11.22
C LEU A 39 11.22 -5.98 -12.60
N ALA A 40 12.02 -7.04 -12.68
CA ALA A 40 12.41 -7.64 -13.94
C ALA A 40 11.24 -8.21 -14.77
N MET A 41 10.15 -8.62 -14.10
CA MET A 41 8.93 -9.11 -14.76
C MET A 41 8.02 -7.99 -15.27
N MET A 42 8.17 -6.77 -14.75
CA MET A 42 7.33 -5.64 -15.12
C MET A 42 7.71 -5.09 -16.50
N LYS A 43 6.80 -4.31 -17.06
CA LYS A 43 7.06 -3.57 -18.29
C LYS A 43 8.15 -2.52 -18.08
N ASP A 44 8.91 -2.22 -19.13
CA ASP A 44 9.83 -1.10 -19.12
C ASP A 44 9.02 0.21 -19.05
N GLY A 45 9.45 1.12 -18.18
CA GLY A 45 8.75 2.37 -17.97
C GLY A 45 7.51 2.25 -17.05
N VAL A 46 7.35 1.16 -16.31
CA VAL A 46 6.27 1.00 -15.33
C VAL A 46 6.28 2.13 -14.29
N ARG A 47 5.11 2.50 -13.82
CA ARG A 47 4.92 3.47 -12.74
C ARG A 47 4.37 2.77 -11.52
N ILE A 48 4.99 2.99 -10.36
CA ILE A 48 4.65 2.29 -9.12
C ILE A 48 4.24 3.31 -8.05
N LEU A 49 3.12 3.04 -7.38
CA LEU A 49 2.59 3.83 -6.28
C LEU A 49 2.54 2.95 -5.02
N ASN A 50 3.15 3.43 -3.94
CA ASN A 50 3.12 2.74 -2.66
C ASN A 50 2.69 3.69 -1.53
N PHE A 51 1.44 3.60 -1.14
CA PHE A 51 0.85 4.28 0.01
C PHE A 51 0.42 3.28 1.09
N ALA A 52 0.84 2.01 0.97
CA ALA A 52 0.45 0.97 1.89
C ALA A 52 1.44 0.83 3.06
N ARG A 53 2.67 0.35 2.80
CA ARG A 53 3.74 0.21 3.81
C ARG A 53 5.11 0.30 3.13
N ASP A 54 6.08 0.86 3.81
CA ASP A 54 7.47 1.02 3.35
C ASP A 54 8.16 -0.32 3.06
N THR A 55 7.95 -1.30 3.92
CA THR A 55 8.61 -2.62 3.84
C THR A 55 8.21 -3.47 2.64
N LEU A 56 7.19 -3.07 1.88
CA LEU A 56 6.73 -3.79 0.69
C LEU A 56 7.66 -3.61 -0.52
N VAL A 57 8.44 -2.54 -0.53
CA VAL A 57 9.35 -2.19 -1.63
C VAL A 57 10.79 -2.23 -1.14
N ASN A 58 11.66 -2.95 -1.85
CA ASN A 58 13.09 -2.90 -1.58
C ASN A 58 13.66 -1.57 -2.13
N THR A 59 14.13 -0.71 -1.22
CA THR A 59 14.57 0.65 -1.54
C THR A 59 15.75 0.67 -2.52
N GLU A 60 16.74 -0.20 -2.33
CA GLU A 60 17.89 -0.26 -3.23
C GLU A 60 17.50 -0.69 -4.65
N ASP A 61 16.63 -1.69 -4.75
CA ASP A 61 16.20 -2.24 -6.03
C ASP A 61 15.35 -1.25 -6.80
N ILE A 62 14.43 -0.52 -6.13
CA ILE A 62 13.62 0.50 -6.79
C ILE A 62 14.48 1.68 -7.27
N ILE A 63 15.48 2.11 -6.49
CA ILE A 63 16.41 3.16 -6.90
C ILE A 63 17.21 2.74 -8.14
N LYS A 64 17.73 1.51 -8.18
CA LYS A 64 18.42 0.97 -9.35
C LYS A 64 17.51 0.92 -10.57
N ALA A 65 16.25 0.53 -10.37
CA ALA A 65 15.26 0.45 -11.45
C ALA A 65 14.87 1.84 -11.99
N LEU A 66 14.79 2.86 -11.15
CA LEU A 66 14.58 4.25 -11.54
C LEU A 66 15.77 4.77 -12.38
N LYS A 67 17.00 4.56 -11.91
CA LYS A 67 18.22 4.99 -12.59
C LYS A 67 18.41 4.32 -13.97
N SER A 68 17.96 3.08 -14.11
CA SER A 68 18.04 2.35 -15.39
C SER A 68 16.88 2.67 -16.34
N GLY A 69 15.85 3.40 -15.91
CA GLY A 69 14.63 3.65 -16.69
C GLY A 69 13.65 2.48 -16.70
N LYS A 70 13.93 1.36 -16.02
CA LYS A 70 13.01 0.24 -15.86
C LYS A 70 11.71 0.70 -15.18
N VAL A 71 11.83 1.53 -14.17
CA VAL A 71 10.72 2.24 -13.53
C VAL A 71 10.77 3.70 -13.97
N ALA A 72 9.71 4.17 -14.63
CA ALA A 72 9.62 5.55 -15.07
C ALA A 72 9.30 6.52 -13.93
N ARG A 73 8.57 6.07 -12.91
CA ARG A 73 8.24 6.87 -11.73
C ARG A 73 7.88 6.00 -10.54
N TYR A 74 8.36 6.40 -9.37
CA TYR A 74 7.96 5.84 -8.09
C TYR A 74 7.35 6.94 -7.21
N ILE A 75 6.15 6.70 -6.69
CA ILE A 75 5.39 7.64 -5.86
C ILE A 75 5.11 6.95 -4.53
N THR A 76 5.47 7.59 -3.43
CA THR A 76 5.29 7.03 -2.08
C THR A 76 5.13 8.13 -1.03
N ASP A 77 4.58 7.78 0.10
CA ASP A 77 4.59 8.60 1.32
C ASP A 77 5.53 8.03 2.40
N PHE A 78 6.40 7.11 2.01
CA PHE A 78 7.50 6.56 2.84
C PHE A 78 8.83 7.07 2.32
N GLY A 79 9.24 8.25 2.78
CA GLY A 79 10.46 8.90 2.33
C GLY A 79 11.71 8.39 3.03
N SER A 80 12.78 8.18 2.27
CA SER A 80 14.14 8.15 2.77
C SER A 80 14.96 9.23 2.07
N LYS A 81 16.12 9.58 2.63
CA LYS A 81 17.01 10.56 2.02
C LYS A 81 17.37 10.14 0.59
N GLU A 82 17.70 8.88 0.40
CA GLU A 82 18.11 8.31 -0.89
C GLU A 82 16.98 8.39 -1.93
N LEU A 83 15.72 8.16 -1.51
CA LEU A 83 14.57 8.27 -2.40
C LEU A 83 14.30 9.72 -2.80
N VAL A 84 14.39 10.66 -1.87
CA VAL A 84 14.19 12.10 -2.15
C VAL A 84 15.24 12.63 -3.12
N GLU A 85 16.48 12.14 -3.03
CA GLU A 85 17.58 12.53 -3.92
C GLU A 85 17.57 11.78 -5.27
N THR A 86 16.69 10.79 -5.45
CA THR A 86 16.60 9.99 -6.68
C THR A 86 15.63 10.64 -7.67
N GLU A 87 16.08 10.89 -8.90
CA GLU A 87 15.23 11.40 -9.98
C GLU A 87 14.03 10.48 -10.25
N ASN A 88 12.93 11.07 -10.68
CA ASN A 88 11.67 10.35 -10.95
C ASN A 88 11.01 9.70 -9.74
N THR A 89 11.42 10.07 -8.52
CA THR A 89 10.70 9.75 -7.30
C THR A 89 9.86 10.95 -6.85
N VAL A 90 8.64 10.69 -6.39
CA VAL A 90 7.80 11.67 -5.73
C VAL A 90 7.52 11.15 -4.32
N VAL A 91 8.03 11.85 -3.33
CA VAL A 91 7.81 11.55 -1.92
C VAL A 91 6.83 12.56 -1.34
N LEU A 92 5.70 12.07 -0.85
CA LEU A 92 4.66 12.88 -0.21
C LEU A 92 4.77 12.76 1.32
N PRO A 93 4.28 13.74 2.06
CA PRO A 93 4.11 13.58 3.50
C PRO A 93 3.13 12.45 3.83
N HIS A 94 3.47 11.60 4.81
CA HIS A 94 2.59 10.52 5.28
C HIS A 94 1.52 11.07 6.23
N LEU A 95 0.47 11.65 5.67
CA LEU A 95 -0.58 12.37 6.41
C LEU A 95 -1.99 11.79 6.15
N GLY A 96 -2.09 10.58 5.63
CA GLY A 96 -3.36 10.00 5.17
C GLY A 96 -4.47 9.93 6.22
N ALA A 97 -4.11 9.80 7.50
CA ALA A 97 -5.06 9.80 8.63
C ALA A 97 -4.92 11.03 9.55
N SER A 98 -4.03 11.96 9.25
CA SER A 98 -3.71 13.10 10.12
C SER A 98 -4.42 14.37 9.63
N THR A 99 -5.74 14.32 9.57
CA THR A 99 -6.58 15.50 9.38
C THR A 99 -7.39 15.74 10.65
N PRO A 100 -7.73 17.00 10.99
CA PRO A 100 -8.57 17.31 12.15
C PRO A 100 -9.86 16.49 12.17
N GLU A 101 -10.54 16.37 11.03
CA GLU A 101 -11.78 15.58 10.92
C GLU A 101 -11.55 14.09 11.15
N SER A 102 -10.41 13.56 10.71
CA SER A 102 -10.07 12.13 10.91
C SER A 102 -9.78 11.85 12.38
N GLU A 103 -9.04 12.73 13.05
CA GLU A 103 -8.72 12.61 14.47
C GLU A 103 -9.97 12.73 15.33
N ASP A 104 -10.83 13.71 15.06
CA ASP A 104 -12.11 13.92 15.74
C ASP A 104 -13.04 12.70 15.55
N ASN A 105 -13.20 12.22 14.32
CA ASN A 105 -14.02 11.05 14.02
C ASN A 105 -13.49 9.77 14.69
N CYS A 106 -12.19 9.56 14.71
CA CYS A 106 -11.59 8.42 15.41
C CYS A 106 -11.87 8.46 16.92
N ALA A 107 -11.76 9.65 17.53
CA ALA A 107 -12.05 9.84 18.95
C ALA A 107 -13.53 9.59 19.27
N ILE A 108 -14.44 10.12 18.45
CA ILE A 108 -15.90 9.93 18.61
C ILE A 108 -16.24 8.44 18.47
N MET A 109 -15.79 7.78 17.40
CA MET A 109 -16.07 6.36 17.16
C MET A 109 -15.52 5.47 18.28
N ALA A 110 -14.33 5.74 18.79
CA ALA A 110 -13.76 4.99 19.90
C ALA A 110 -14.60 5.11 21.18
N VAL A 111 -15.12 6.30 21.47
CA VAL A 111 -16.00 6.52 22.62
C VAL A 111 -17.35 5.83 22.42
N GLU A 112 -17.93 5.91 21.24
CA GLU A 112 -19.19 5.25 20.90
C GLU A 112 -19.07 3.73 21.05
N GLU A 113 -18.01 3.11 20.53
CA GLU A 113 -17.77 1.67 20.68
C GLU A 113 -17.61 1.24 22.14
N ILE A 114 -16.91 2.04 22.97
CA ILE A 114 -16.78 1.76 24.40
C ILE A 114 -18.14 1.85 25.11
N VAL A 115 -18.93 2.88 24.82
CA VAL A 115 -20.28 3.05 25.41
C VAL A 115 -21.16 1.88 25.00
N ASP A 116 -21.18 1.50 23.74
CA ASP A 116 -21.99 0.40 23.24
C ASP A 116 -21.57 -0.94 23.87
N PHE A 117 -20.29 -1.17 24.06
CA PHE A 117 -19.79 -2.34 24.78
C PHE A 117 -20.23 -2.37 26.24
N VAL A 118 -20.14 -1.23 26.94
CA VAL A 118 -20.52 -1.11 28.36
C VAL A 118 -22.03 -1.23 28.58
N VAL A 119 -22.84 -0.69 27.66
CA VAL A 119 -24.32 -0.72 27.75
C VAL A 119 -24.88 -2.05 27.23
N GLY A 120 -24.06 -2.95 26.68
CA GLY A 120 -24.48 -4.25 26.19
C GLY A 120 -25.27 -4.18 24.87
N VAL A 121 -25.20 -3.07 24.16
CA VAL A 121 -25.74 -2.95 22.84
C VAL A 121 -24.68 -3.53 21.86
N HIS A 122 -25.01 -4.64 21.22
CA HIS A 122 -24.17 -5.18 20.17
C HIS A 122 -24.23 -4.26 18.95
N VAL A 123 -23.36 -3.27 18.90
CA VAL A 123 -23.13 -2.52 17.69
C VAL A 123 -22.08 -3.29 16.87
N GLY A 124 -22.50 -3.64 15.68
CA GLY A 124 -21.80 -4.54 14.82
C GLY A 124 -20.34 -4.18 14.56
N ARG A 125 -19.52 -5.21 14.65
CA ARG A 125 -18.13 -5.33 14.20
C ARG A 125 -17.07 -4.66 15.08
N VAL A 126 -16.86 -5.22 16.25
CA VAL A 126 -15.51 -5.27 16.79
C VAL A 126 -14.70 -6.17 15.84
N TYR A 127 -13.85 -5.59 15.04
CA TYR A 127 -12.88 -6.35 14.25
C TYR A 127 -11.84 -6.95 15.20
N THR A 128 -12.07 -8.17 15.64
CA THR A 128 -11.04 -8.92 16.34
C THR A 128 -10.03 -9.43 15.30
N ARG A 129 -8.80 -9.65 15.72
CA ARG A 129 -7.68 -10.09 14.87
C ARG A 129 -7.96 -11.41 14.09
N GLY A 130 -9.09 -12.08 14.34
CA GLY A 130 -9.55 -13.30 13.69
C GLY A 130 -10.57 -13.08 12.56
N ASP A 131 -11.14 -11.89 12.44
CA ASP A 131 -12.20 -11.62 11.46
C ASP A 131 -11.69 -11.27 10.06
N TYR A 132 -10.36 -11.19 9.88
CA TYR A 132 -9.68 -11.12 8.59
C TYR A 132 -9.42 -12.51 8.00
N SER A 133 -10.38 -13.42 8.08
CA SER A 133 -10.41 -14.58 7.19
C SER A 133 -11.03 -14.09 5.88
N GLY A 134 -10.18 -13.73 4.93
CA GLY A 134 -10.60 -13.33 3.59
C GLY A 134 -11.42 -14.44 2.94
N ASN A 135 -12.70 -14.24 2.92
CA ASN A 135 -13.66 -14.83 2.02
C ASN A 135 -14.73 -13.76 1.81
N ASP A 136 -14.52 -13.02 0.71
CA ASP A 136 -15.55 -12.70 -0.30
C ASP A 136 -14.89 -11.89 -1.43
#